data_9d854b1b27e02b2c424f05dac9f63d4a
#
_entry.id   9d854b1b27e02b2c424f05dac9f63d4a
#
_cell.length_a   1.000
_cell.length_b   1.000
_cell.length_c   1.000
_cell.angle_alpha   90.00
_cell.angle_beta   90.00
_cell.angle_gamma   90.00
#
_symmetry.space_group_name_H-M   'P 1'
#
loop_
_entity.id
_entity.type
_entity.pdbx_description
1 polymer ?
#
loop_
_entity_poly.entity_id
_entity_poly.type
_entity_poly.pdbx_seq_one_letter_code
_entity_poly.pdbx_strand_id
1 'polypeptide(L)'
;MKTTILKYITVTFAAGAMLLAGCNDLDQEPTNKFTDKAFWTSPERANMVLNMAYNQMFGHDKIWQDEALSDNLYEQRGNPDTRTIRMGQATPNTGLFRSEWKWVFEGVKTCNVFMNFVDEVPGMDPERLAGMK
;
A
#
# COMPACT_ATOMS: atom_id res chain seq x y z
N MET A 1 25.93 -49.11 -36.51
CA MET A 1 26.22 -47.67 -36.48
C MET A 1 24.95 -46.83 -36.42
N LYS A 2 23.92 -47.06 -37.23
CA LYS A 2 22.67 -46.27 -37.21
C LYS A 2 21.89 -46.36 -35.89
N THR A 3 21.82 -47.50 -35.25
CA THR A 3 21.13 -47.75 -33.97
C THR A 3 21.78 -47.05 -32.76
N THR A 4 23.11 -46.90 -32.82
CA THR A 4 23.88 -46.25 -31.76
C THR A 4 23.67 -44.70 -31.80
N ILE A 5 23.68 -44.12 -32.99
CA ILE A 5 23.44 -42.70 -33.23
C ILE A 5 22.03 -42.31 -32.80
N LEU A 6 21.04 -43.16 -33.13
CA LEU A 6 19.62 -42.90 -32.73
C LEU A 6 19.44 -42.88 -31.20
N LYS A 7 20.14 -43.76 -30.47
CA LYS A 7 20.12 -43.77 -29.00
C LYS A 7 20.70 -42.50 -28.38
N TYR A 8 21.77 -41.96 -28.94
CA TYR A 8 22.35 -40.71 -28.44
C TYR A 8 21.43 -39.51 -28.74
N ILE A 9 20.79 -39.46 -29.88
CA ILE A 9 19.83 -38.41 -30.22
C ILE A 9 18.63 -38.43 -29.28
N THR A 10 18.07 -39.60 -28.98
CA THR A 10 16.92 -39.70 -28.03
C THR A 10 17.29 -39.33 -26.60
N VAL A 11 18.49 -39.69 -26.13
CA VAL A 11 18.99 -39.30 -24.81
C VAL A 11 19.22 -37.79 -24.70
N THR A 12 19.81 -37.19 -25.73
CA THR A 12 20.06 -35.75 -25.75
C THR A 12 18.76 -34.95 -25.82
N PHE A 13 17.77 -35.41 -26.57
CA PHE A 13 16.44 -34.80 -26.65
C PHE A 13 15.66 -34.92 -25.33
N ALA A 14 15.71 -36.08 -24.67
CA ALA A 14 15.10 -36.29 -23.37
C ALA A 14 15.73 -35.43 -22.26
N ALA A 15 17.08 -35.30 -22.27
CA ALA A 15 17.79 -34.44 -21.34
C ALA A 15 17.47 -32.94 -21.58
N GLY A 16 17.33 -32.51 -22.82
CA GLY A 16 16.92 -31.15 -23.18
C GLY A 16 15.47 -30.84 -22.77
N ALA A 17 14.56 -31.78 -22.87
CA ALA A 17 13.17 -31.63 -22.45
C ALA A 17 13.03 -31.51 -20.92
N MET A 18 13.89 -32.17 -20.14
CA MET A 18 13.89 -32.02 -18.68
C MET A 18 14.39 -30.65 -18.20
N LEU A 19 15.23 -29.96 -18.96
CA LEU A 19 15.71 -28.64 -18.62
C LEU A 19 14.66 -27.54 -18.87
N LEU A 20 13.62 -27.81 -19.66
CA LEU A 20 12.54 -26.88 -19.96
C LEU A 20 11.37 -26.98 -18.99
N ALA A 21 11.30 -28.01 -18.14
CA ALA A 21 10.25 -28.23 -17.17
C ALA A 21 10.42 -27.48 -15.84
N GLY A 22 11.49 -26.70 -15.69
CA GLY A 22 11.89 -26.08 -14.41
C GLY A 22 11.24 -24.76 -14.04
N CYS A 23 10.31 -24.21 -14.84
CA CYS A 23 9.68 -22.92 -14.56
C CYS A 23 8.21 -23.09 -14.18
N ASN A 24 7.92 -23.80 -13.11
CA ASN A 24 6.60 -23.78 -12.51
C ASN A 24 6.61 -22.81 -11.32
N ASP A 25 5.74 -21.83 -11.42
CA ASP A 25 5.27 -20.97 -10.32
C ASP A 25 6.32 -20.03 -9.71
N LEU A 26 6.75 -19.04 -10.49
CA LEU A 26 7.47 -17.87 -9.99
C LEU A 26 6.56 -16.85 -9.29
N ASP A 27 5.25 -17.01 -9.38
CA ASP A 27 4.26 -16.15 -8.73
C ASP A 27 3.97 -16.66 -7.31
N GLN A 28 5.00 -16.64 -6.45
CA GLN A 28 4.86 -16.93 -5.03
C GLN A 28 4.25 -15.73 -4.31
N GLU A 29 3.01 -15.87 -3.89
CA GLU A 29 2.39 -14.90 -2.99
C GLU A 29 3.19 -14.84 -1.67
N PRO A 30 3.54 -13.64 -1.17
CA PRO A 30 4.28 -13.50 0.08
C PRO A 30 3.45 -14.05 1.24
N THR A 31 3.96 -15.07 1.92
CA THR A 31 3.29 -15.73 3.05
C THR A 31 3.20 -14.89 4.32
N ASN A 32 4.00 -13.81 4.40
CA ASN A 32 4.09 -12.91 5.55
C ASN A 32 3.37 -11.56 5.33
N LYS A 33 2.67 -11.37 4.22
CA LYS A 33 1.87 -10.18 3.90
C LYS A 33 0.51 -10.59 3.39
N PHE A 34 -0.50 -9.81 3.72
CA PHE A 34 -1.80 -9.97 3.09
C PHE A 34 -1.71 -9.52 1.63
N THR A 35 -2.11 -10.40 0.72
CA THR A 35 -2.38 -10.05 -0.68
C THR A 35 -3.83 -9.55 -0.80
N ASP A 36 -4.15 -8.80 -1.85
CA ASP A 36 -5.51 -8.33 -2.07
C ASP A 36 -6.52 -9.48 -2.07
N LYS A 37 -6.19 -10.60 -2.71
CA LYS A 37 -7.04 -11.81 -2.74
C LYS A 37 -7.26 -12.43 -1.37
N ALA A 38 -6.25 -12.43 -0.51
CA ALA A 38 -6.31 -13.05 0.81
C ALA A 38 -6.91 -12.11 1.87
N PHE A 39 -6.94 -10.81 1.62
CA PHE A 39 -7.38 -9.83 2.58
C PHE A 39 -8.90 -9.56 2.52
N TRP A 40 -9.46 -9.32 1.33
CA TRP A 40 -10.85 -8.91 1.14
C TRP A 40 -11.85 -10.09 1.22
N THR A 41 -11.79 -10.85 2.31
CA THR A 41 -12.55 -12.10 2.49
C THR A 41 -13.69 -12.00 3.50
N SER A 42 -13.81 -10.88 4.24
CA SER A 42 -14.89 -10.67 5.18
C SER A 42 -15.21 -9.18 5.40
N PRO A 43 -16.44 -8.85 5.83
CA PRO A 43 -16.85 -7.49 6.16
C PRO A 43 -15.98 -6.85 7.27
N GLU A 44 -15.48 -7.64 8.22
CA GLU A 44 -14.63 -7.16 9.31
C GLU A 44 -13.29 -6.64 8.78
N ARG A 45 -12.71 -7.33 7.79
CA ARG A 45 -11.47 -6.90 7.15
C ARG A 45 -11.67 -5.63 6.32
N ALA A 46 -12.78 -5.50 5.60
CA ALA A 46 -13.15 -4.26 4.94
C ALA A 46 -13.26 -3.09 5.96
N ASN A 47 -13.88 -3.36 7.12
CA ASN A 47 -13.99 -2.36 8.19
C ASN A 47 -12.61 -1.95 8.77
N MET A 48 -11.62 -2.86 8.78
CA MET A 48 -10.26 -2.51 9.19
C MET A 48 -9.62 -1.49 8.25
N VAL A 49 -9.84 -1.61 6.94
CA VAL A 49 -9.32 -0.63 5.95
C VAL A 49 -10.05 0.71 6.09
N LEU A 50 -11.36 0.69 6.32
CA LEU A 50 -12.12 1.91 6.59
C LEU A 50 -11.59 2.62 7.85
N ASN A 51 -11.34 1.88 8.92
CA ASN A 51 -10.74 2.42 10.15
C ASN A 51 -9.32 2.98 9.91
N MET A 52 -8.53 2.37 9.02
CA MET A 52 -7.24 2.94 8.60
C MET A 52 -7.42 4.29 7.90
N ALA A 53 -8.43 4.43 7.04
CA ALA A 53 -8.74 5.70 6.39
C ALA A 53 -9.14 6.78 7.42
N TYR A 54 -9.98 6.44 8.39
CA TYR A 54 -10.32 7.36 9.50
C TYR A 54 -9.10 7.75 10.34
N ASN A 55 -8.18 6.81 10.62
CA ASN A 55 -6.95 7.12 11.36
C ASN A 55 -5.99 8.05 10.59
N GLN A 56 -6.18 8.17 9.29
CA GLN A 56 -5.43 9.11 8.44
C GLN A 56 -6.12 10.48 8.32
N MET A 57 -7.25 10.69 8.98
CA MET A 57 -7.87 12.01 9.09
C MET A 57 -7.10 12.90 10.09
N PHE A 58 -7.42 14.19 10.06
CA PHE A 58 -6.81 15.16 10.97
C PHE A 58 -7.12 14.86 12.43
N GLY A 59 -6.08 14.56 13.21
CA GLY A 59 -6.15 14.49 14.66
C GLY A 59 -5.86 15.84 15.33
N HIS A 60 -6.05 15.94 16.64
CA HIS A 60 -5.79 17.16 17.40
C HIS A 60 -4.34 17.63 17.29
N ASP A 61 -3.36 16.73 17.22
CA ASP A 61 -1.95 17.07 17.08
C ASP A 61 -1.68 17.82 15.77
N LYS A 62 -2.37 17.43 14.69
CA LYS A 62 -2.27 18.11 13.40
C LYS A 62 -2.84 19.52 13.47
N ILE A 63 -3.95 19.72 14.16
CA ILE A 63 -4.57 21.03 14.37
C ILE A 63 -3.59 21.97 15.11
N TRP A 64 -2.95 21.48 16.17
CA TRP A 64 -1.94 22.25 16.90
C TRP A 64 -0.73 22.58 16.05
N GLN A 65 -0.27 21.64 15.23
CA GLN A 65 0.84 21.87 14.30
C GLN A 65 0.50 22.93 13.25
N ASP A 66 -0.71 22.92 12.72
CA ASP A 66 -1.16 23.89 11.73
C ASP A 66 -1.33 25.28 12.36
N GLU A 67 -1.91 25.35 13.56
CA GLU A 67 -1.99 26.62 14.31
C GLU A 67 -0.61 27.21 14.64
N ALA A 68 0.39 26.36 14.86
CA ALA A 68 1.78 26.80 15.08
C ALA A 68 2.45 27.40 13.83
N LEU A 69 1.85 27.24 12.64
CA LEU A 69 2.29 27.92 11.40
C LEU A 69 1.77 29.34 11.31
N SER A 70 0.75 29.69 12.09
CA SER A 70 0.18 31.04 12.19
C SER A 70 0.86 31.87 13.27
N ASP A 71 0.36 33.06 13.50
CA ASP A 71 0.76 33.94 14.60
C ASP A 71 -0.03 33.71 15.90
N ASN A 72 -1.06 32.85 15.86
CA ASN A 72 -1.94 32.58 16.99
C ASN A 72 -1.31 31.66 18.05
N LEU A 73 -0.39 30.76 17.64
CA LEU A 73 0.23 29.80 18.53
C LEU A 73 1.77 29.82 18.39
N TYR A 74 2.45 29.84 19.54
CA TYR A 74 3.89 29.64 19.60
C TYR A 74 4.22 28.27 20.16
N GLU A 75 4.80 27.42 19.35
CA GLU A 75 5.30 26.11 19.77
C GLU A 75 6.75 26.20 20.25
N GLN A 76 6.97 26.02 21.56
CA GLN A 76 8.29 26.16 22.16
C GLN A 76 9.24 25.00 21.82
N ARG A 77 8.71 23.79 21.62
CA ARG A 77 9.46 22.57 21.29
C ARG A 77 9.26 22.13 19.83
N GLY A 78 8.78 23.05 19.01
CA GLY A 78 8.28 22.76 17.70
C GLY A 78 9.27 22.16 16.71
N ASN A 79 8.69 21.57 15.71
CA ASN A 79 9.40 21.14 14.53
C ASN A 79 10.22 22.31 13.95
N PRO A 80 11.52 22.15 13.69
CA PRO A 80 12.36 23.19 13.08
C PRO A 80 11.78 23.76 11.79
N ASP A 81 11.03 22.96 11.04
CA ASP A 81 10.38 23.35 9.80
C ASP A 81 9.27 24.38 10.04
N THR A 82 8.51 24.27 11.14
CA THR A 82 7.49 25.26 11.53
C THR A 82 8.11 26.66 11.68
N ARG A 83 9.24 26.73 12.39
CA ARG A 83 9.98 27.98 12.54
C ARG A 83 10.47 28.52 11.19
N THR A 84 11.04 27.66 10.36
CA THR A 84 11.54 28.01 9.03
C THR A 84 10.44 28.58 8.13
N ILE A 85 9.25 27.98 8.20
CA ILE A 85 8.06 28.45 7.45
C ILE A 85 7.63 29.83 7.96
N ARG A 86 7.48 30.00 9.27
CA ARG A 86 7.06 31.28 9.88
C ARG A 86 8.03 32.42 9.60
N MET A 87 9.33 32.13 9.48
CA MET A 87 10.35 33.11 9.11
C MET A 87 10.40 33.43 7.61
N GLY A 88 9.55 32.83 6.79
CA GLY A 88 9.58 32.99 5.33
C GLY A 88 10.82 32.37 4.66
N GLN A 89 11.49 31.45 5.32
CA GLN A 89 12.72 30.78 4.85
C GLN A 89 12.44 29.40 4.29
N ALA A 90 11.17 29.00 4.15
CA ALA A 90 10.79 27.72 3.62
C ALA A 90 11.23 27.56 2.17
N THR A 91 11.67 26.36 1.84
CA THR A 91 12.02 25.95 0.48
C THR A 91 11.15 24.74 0.07
N PRO A 92 11.06 24.39 -1.22
CA PRO A 92 10.36 23.18 -1.64
C PRO A 92 10.87 21.89 -0.98
N ASN A 93 12.09 21.90 -0.43
CA ASN A 93 12.69 20.77 0.28
C ASN A 93 12.41 20.76 1.78
N THR A 94 11.68 21.74 2.31
CA THR A 94 11.28 21.76 3.72
C THR A 94 10.53 20.47 4.07
N GLY A 95 10.99 19.77 5.12
CA GLY A 95 10.55 18.42 5.45
C GLY A 95 9.06 18.33 5.76
N LEU A 96 8.47 19.38 6.35
CA LEU A 96 7.05 19.47 6.65
C LEU A 96 6.20 19.31 5.38
N PHE A 97 6.54 19.96 4.26
CA PHE A 97 5.78 19.84 3.01
C PHE A 97 5.80 18.42 2.46
N ARG A 98 6.94 17.73 2.56
CA ARG A 98 7.05 16.32 2.13
C ARG A 98 6.21 15.40 3.01
N SER A 99 6.24 15.60 4.33
CA SER A 99 5.48 14.77 5.26
C SER A 99 3.98 14.95 5.08
N GLU A 100 3.51 16.20 4.91
CA GLU A 100 2.12 16.53 4.61
C GLU A 100 1.65 15.89 3.30
N TRP A 101 2.41 16.08 2.25
CA TRP A 101 2.12 15.46 0.96
C TRP A 101 1.97 13.94 1.08
N LYS A 102 2.96 13.29 1.67
CA LYS A 102 2.96 11.85 1.85
C LYS A 102 1.73 11.39 2.64
N TRP A 103 1.45 12.02 3.76
CA TRP A 103 0.36 11.66 4.65
C TRP A 103 -1.01 11.79 3.99
N VAL A 104 -1.28 12.91 3.30
CA VAL A 104 -2.54 13.13 2.57
C VAL A 104 -2.72 12.10 1.46
N PHE A 105 -1.67 11.82 0.67
CA PHE A 105 -1.77 10.85 -0.43
C PHE A 105 -1.83 9.39 0.06
N GLU A 106 -1.30 9.07 1.21
CA GLU A 106 -1.54 7.77 1.86
C GLU A 106 -3.02 7.60 2.23
N GLY A 107 -3.68 8.64 2.73
CA GLY A 107 -5.12 8.65 2.99
C GLY A 107 -5.94 8.45 1.72
N VAL A 108 -5.66 9.23 0.69
CA VAL A 108 -6.32 9.11 -0.64
C VAL A 108 -6.13 7.69 -1.21
N LYS A 109 -4.93 7.12 -1.12
CA LYS A 109 -4.65 5.75 -1.54
C LYS A 109 -5.50 4.75 -0.77
N THR A 110 -5.59 4.87 0.56
CA THR A 110 -6.37 3.95 1.41
C THR A 110 -7.85 3.99 1.02
N CYS A 111 -8.42 5.18 0.80
CA CYS A 111 -9.80 5.33 0.33
C CYS A 111 -10.01 4.70 -1.04
N ASN A 112 -9.12 4.94 -2.00
CA ASN A 112 -9.23 4.36 -3.33
C ASN A 112 -9.12 2.83 -3.30
N VAL A 113 -8.22 2.27 -2.49
CA VAL A 113 -8.11 0.81 -2.32
C VAL A 113 -9.40 0.26 -1.72
N PHE A 114 -9.95 0.90 -0.69
CA PHE A 114 -11.23 0.51 -0.12
C PHE A 114 -12.35 0.49 -1.18
N MET A 115 -12.52 1.58 -1.91
CA MET A 115 -13.57 1.70 -2.93
C MET A 115 -13.44 0.69 -4.07
N ASN A 116 -12.22 0.29 -4.42
CA ASN A 116 -11.99 -0.69 -5.48
C ASN A 116 -12.37 -2.13 -5.09
N PHE A 117 -12.26 -2.48 -3.81
CA PHE A 117 -12.42 -3.87 -3.37
C PHE A 117 -13.64 -4.14 -2.50
N VAL A 118 -14.26 -3.13 -1.91
CA VAL A 118 -15.34 -3.31 -0.93
C VAL A 118 -16.58 -4.00 -1.53
N ASP A 119 -16.85 -3.79 -2.82
CA ASP A 119 -18.00 -4.39 -3.51
C ASP A 119 -17.85 -5.90 -3.73
N GLU A 120 -16.63 -6.41 -3.74
CA GLU A 120 -16.31 -7.82 -3.97
C GLU A 120 -16.25 -8.64 -2.68
N VAL A 121 -16.44 -8.00 -1.51
CA VAL A 121 -16.32 -8.66 -0.20
C VAL A 121 -17.50 -9.62 0.04
N PRO A 122 -17.25 -10.93 0.23
CA PRO A 122 -18.31 -11.90 0.46
C PRO A 122 -19.03 -11.65 1.78
N GLY A 123 -20.36 -11.83 1.79
CA GLY A 123 -21.18 -11.68 3.01
C GLY A 123 -21.38 -10.24 3.49
N MET A 124 -21.10 -9.26 2.64
CA MET A 124 -21.38 -7.86 2.93
C MET A 124 -22.88 -7.58 2.80
N ASP A 125 -23.46 -7.07 3.87
CA ASP A 125 -24.85 -6.58 3.85
C ASP A 125 -24.94 -5.30 3.00
N PRO A 126 -25.94 -5.19 2.07
CA PRO A 126 -26.08 -4.03 1.20
C PRO A 126 -26.30 -2.70 1.93
N GLU A 127 -27.03 -2.71 3.03
CA GLU A 127 -27.27 -1.50 3.84
C GLU A 127 -25.98 -1.05 4.52
N ARG A 128 -25.23 -2.01 5.10
CA ARG A 128 -23.91 -1.75 5.68
C ARG A 128 -22.93 -1.23 4.64
N LEU A 129 -22.91 -1.82 3.45
CA LEU A 129 -22.07 -1.38 2.34
C LEU A 129 -22.35 0.07 1.94
N ALA A 130 -23.63 0.42 1.81
CA ALA A 130 -24.05 1.79 1.51
C ALA A 130 -23.63 2.80 2.59
N GLY A 131 -23.62 2.38 3.86
CA GLY A 131 -23.15 3.24 4.96
C GLY A 131 -21.64 3.38 5.07
N MET A 132 -20.87 2.49 4.43
CA MET A 132 -19.39 2.51 4.42
C MET A 132 -18.82 3.31 3.25
N LYS A 133 -19.58 3.57 2.21
CA LYS A 133 -19.22 4.38 1.03
C LYS A 133 -19.58 5.85 1.23
#